data_0452e328e091a4cccddb81fc76694b3d
#
_entry.id   0452e328e091a4cccddb81fc76694b3d
#
_cell.length_a   1.000
_cell.length_b   1.000
_cell.length_c   1.000
_cell.angle_alpha   90.00
_cell.angle_beta   90.00
_cell.angle_gamma   90.00
#
_symmetry.space_group_name_H-M   'P 1'
#
loop_
_entity.id
_entity.type
_entity.pdbx_description
1 polymer ?
#
loop_
_entity_poly.entity_id
_entity_poly.type
_entity_poly.pdbx_seq_one_letter_code
_entity_poly.pdbx_strand_id
1 'polypeptide(L)'
;FNPLVSLDAGGCSALELLICETCELECLRLPRTAALKKLDCSSNRLASLDVSGCPALRRLTCYDNPFTELNVDACPDLELLDCSCLVTSDLRHHEKLYELHCGGLPCVRLDLSEFKQLSHLSITHSRISEIVFGDSDLLISFALNDVDFTSLDLSGCHQLMYLTLTDMPLRELTLPETELSSVELRKLPLERLEVKGYVKIGKLAVSDCGRLKCIDGSGQVMNFDCCNCSNLTMLNMDAFRYVGDFRCTGTALTSLDFSRCNGNRYAEINCSDNRLTTLVLPPEIYTLSCQGNLLEELDISGSYIHSIEYRPMET
;
A
#
# COMPACT_ATOMS: atom_id res chain seq x y z
N PHE A 1 -18.35 19.86 13.29
CA PHE A 1 -18.63 18.85 14.32
C PHE A 1 -19.96 19.12 14.98
N ASN A 2 -20.96 18.25 14.79
CA ASN A 2 -22.18 18.23 15.54
C ASN A 2 -22.26 16.89 16.27
N PRO A 3 -22.21 16.85 17.58
CA PRO A 3 -22.31 15.59 18.35
C PRO A 3 -23.78 15.10 18.32
N LEU A 4 -24.18 14.49 17.21
CA LEU A 4 -25.51 13.92 17.05
C LEU A 4 -25.48 12.47 17.50
N VAL A 5 -26.17 12.14 18.59
CA VAL A 5 -26.32 10.74 19.04
C VAL A 5 -27.18 9.91 18.09
N SER A 6 -28.17 10.53 17.45
CA SER A 6 -29.06 9.85 16.51
C SER A 6 -29.49 10.74 15.34
N LEU A 7 -29.63 10.13 14.16
CA LEU A 7 -30.14 10.75 12.96
C LEU A 7 -31.26 9.88 12.37
N ASP A 8 -32.47 10.40 12.28
CA ASP A 8 -33.60 9.78 11.58
C ASP A 8 -33.85 10.49 10.23
N ALA A 9 -33.45 9.85 9.16
CA ALA A 9 -33.72 10.26 7.79
C ALA A 9 -34.88 9.46 7.16
N GLY A 10 -35.60 8.64 7.94
CA GLY A 10 -36.63 7.71 7.44
C GLY A 10 -37.76 8.33 6.63
N GLY A 11 -38.06 9.63 6.87
CA GLY A 11 -39.06 10.38 6.09
C GLY A 11 -38.55 11.03 4.80
N CYS A 12 -37.23 10.97 4.53
CA CYS A 12 -36.62 11.72 3.41
C CYS A 12 -36.61 10.88 2.11
N SER A 13 -37.77 10.65 1.52
CA SER A 13 -37.95 9.76 0.36
C SER A 13 -37.20 10.20 -0.92
N ALA A 14 -36.82 11.47 -1.02
CA ALA A 14 -36.07 12.03 -2.16
C ALA A 14 -34.58 12.23 -1.89
N LEU A 15 -34.06 11.71 -0.75
CA LEU A 15 -32.68 11.86 -0.38
C LEU A 15 -31.77 11.02 -1.29
N GLU A 16 -30.89 11.68 -2.05
CA GLU A 16 -29.94 11.02 -2.96
C GLU A 16 -28.53 10.85 -2.35
N LEU A 17 -28.15 11.74 -1.44
CA LEU A 17 -26.83 11.79 -0.81
C LEU A 17 -26.98 12.07 0.68
N LEU A 18 -26.37 11.23 1.52
CA LEU A 18 -26.23 11.47 2.95
C LEU A 18 -24.76 11.35 3.33
N ILE A 19 -24.22 12.44 3.91
CA ILE A 19 -22.87 12.47 4.50
C ILE A 19 -23.05 12.88 5.96
N CYS A 20 -22.72 11.96 6.87
CA CYS A 20 -22.79 12.15 8.32
C CYS A 20 -21.58 11.51 9.03
N GLU A 21 -20.41 11.65 8.40
CA GLU A 21 -19.13 11.19 8.94
C GLU A 21 -18.75 11.95 10.21
N THR A 22 -18.06 11.28 11.14
CA THR A 22 -17.45 11.90 12.35
C THR A 22 -18.46 12.71 13.18
N CYS A 23 -19.69 12.18 13.35
CA CYS A 23 -20.78 12.82 14.08
C CYS A 23 -21.09 12.21 15.44
N GLU A 24 -20.37 11.17 15.87
CA GLU A 24 -20.61 10.38 17.09
C GLU A 24 -21.98 9.64 17.12
N LEU A 25 -22.56 9.35 15.96
CA LEU A 25 -23.86 8.70 15.84
C LEU A 25 -23.82 7.28 16.42
N GLU A 26 -24.76 6.98 17.31
CA GLU A 26 -25.05 5.63 17.82
C GLU A 26 -26.20 4.97 17.06
N CYS A 27 -27.06 5.77 16.43
CA CYS A 27 -28.21 5.30 15.66
C CYS A 27 -28.39 6.12 14.39
N LEU A 28 -28.51 5.42 13.25
CA LEU A 28 -28.84 6.00 11.94
C LEU A 28 -30.00 5.24 11.34
N ARG A 29 -31.12 5.96 11.09
CA ARG A 29 -32.26 5.42 10.37
C ARG A 29 -32.28 5.98 8.95
N LEU A 30 -32.15 5.09 7.98
CA LEU A 30 -32.16 5.44 6.56
C LEU A 30 -33.59 5.46 6.00
N PRO A 31 -33.84 6.25 4.92
CA PRO A 31 -35.11 6.20 4.21
C PRO A 31 -35.22 4.88 3.42
N ARG A 32 -36.45 4.37 3.30
CA ARG A 32 -36.73 3.27 2.37
C ARG A 32 -37.06 3.87 1.00
N THR A 33 -36.03 4.02 0.16
CA THR A 33 -36.16 4.74 -1.11
C THR A 33 -35.14 4.24 -2.15
N ALA A 34 -35.53 4.25 -3.40
CA ALA A 34 -34.62 4.07 -4.53
C ALA A 34 -33.88 5.35 -4.94
N ALA A 35 -33.97 6.45 -4.16
CA ALA A 35 -33.28 7.69 -4.46
C ALA A 35 -31.86 7.75 -3.92
N LEU A 36 -31.58 7.11 -2.75
CA LEU A 36 -30.28 7.19 -2.09
C LEU A 36 -29.20 6.44 -2.89
N LYS A 37 -28.26 7.20 -3.42
CA LYS A 37 -27.14 6.71 -4.26
C LYS A 37 -25.80 6.71 -3.53
N LYS A 38 -25.61 7.60 -2.56
CA LYS A 38 -24.38 7.72 -1.81
C LYS A 38 -24.67 7.89 -0.32
N LEU A 39 -24.04 7.04 0.49
CA LEU A 39 -24.03 7.12 1.95
C LEU A 39 -22.59 7.14 2.46
N ASP A 40 -22.27 8.13 3.28
CA ASP A 40 -21.06 8.18 4.07
C ASP A 40 -21.46 8.37 5.54
N CYS A 41 -21.28 7.34 6.34
CA CYS A 41 -21.50 7.34 7.78
C CYS A 41 -20.27 6.83 8.54
N SER A 42 -19.09 6.98 7.95
CA SER A 42 -17.82 6.58 8.55
C SER A 42 -17.50 7.31 9.86
N SER A 43 -16.62 6.73 10.66
CA SER A 43 -16.14 7.29 11.93
C SER A 43 -17.27 7.74 12.86
N ASN A 44 -18.15 6.81 13.16
CA ASN A 44 -19.26 6.97 14.09
C ASN A 44 -19.28 5.85 15.16
N ARG A 45 -20.35 5.75 15.95
CA ARG A 45 -20.53 4.72 16.98
C ARG A 45 -21.72 3.79 16.67
N LEU A 46 -21.97 3.57 15.36
CA LEU A 46 -23.08 2.74 14.91
C LEU A 46 -22.84 1.27 15.28
N ALA A 47 -23.74 0.69 16.05
CA ALA A 47 -23.69 -0.75 16.37
C ALA A 47 -24.28 -1.64 15.27
N SER A 48 -25.04 -1.06 14.34
CA SER A 48 -25.59 -1.73 13.15
C SER A 48 -25.92 -0.71 12.05
N LEU A 49 -25.96 -1.17 10.81
CA LEU A 49 -26.36 -0.38 9.64
C LEU A 49 -27.29 -1.22 8.76
N ASP A 50 -28.53 -0.76 8.57
CA ASP A 50 -29.52 -1.39 7.68
C ASP A 50 -29.66 -0.59 6.38
N VAL A 51 -29.10 -1.10 5.28
CA VAL A 51 -29.21 -0.54 3.93
C VAL A 51 -30.22 -1.27 3.05
N SER A 52 -31.00 -2.22 3.61
CA SER A 52 -31.96 -3.04 2.85
C SER A 52 -33.06 -2.24 2.15
N GLY A 53 -33.32 -1.03 2.62
CA GLY A 53 -34.28 -0.10 2.03
C GLY A 53 -33.71 0.81 0.92
N CYS A 54 -32.43 0.67 0.54
CA CYS A 54 -31.73 1.58 -0.35
C CYS A 54 -31.17 0.86 -1.61
N PRO A 55 -32.02 0.29 -2.49
CA PRO A 55 -31.57 -0.57 -3.59
C PRO A 55 -30.78 0.18 -4.70
N ALA A 56 -30.86 1.51 -4.75
CA ALA A 56 -30.09 2.29 -5.71
C ALA A 56 -28.72 2.79 -5.18
N LEU A 57 -28.29 2.28 -4.01
CA LEU A 57 -27.04 2.68 -3.40
C LEU A 57 -25.87 2.21 -4.28
N ARG A 58 -25.01 3.18 -4.66
CA ARG A 58 -23.82 2.96 -5.48
C ARG A 58 -22.52 3.10 -4.70
N ARG A 59 -22.51 4.01 -3.70
CA ARG A 59 -21.32 4.26 -2.87
C ARG A 59 -21.69 4.20 -1.42
N LEU A 60 -21.06 3.28 -0.71
CA LEU A 60 -21.22 3.11 0.73
C LEU A 60 -19.85 3.21 1.39
N THR A 61 -19.68 4.25 2.23
CA THR A 61 -18.53 4.44 3.10
C THR A 61 -19.02 4.38 4.54
N CYS A 62 -18.56 3.40 5.30
CA CYS A 62 -19.03 3.13 6.66
C CYS A 62 -17.94 2.54 7.57
N TYR A 63 -16.67 2.76 7.23
CA TYR A 63 -15.54 2.32 8.05
C TYR A 63 -15.54 3.02 9.41
N ASP A 64 -14.74 2.48 10.34
CA ASP A 64 -14.58 3.04 11.70
C ASP A 64 -15.93 3.20 12.44
N ASN A 65 -16.67 2.09 12.47
CA ASN A 65 -17.87 1.90 13.28
C ASN A 65 -17.78 0.57 14.02
N PRO A 66 -18.39 0.42 15.21
CA PRO A 66 -18.30 -0.80 16.01
C PRO A 66 -19.20 -1.94 15.52
N PHE A 67 -19.96 -1.81 14.43
CA PHE A 67 -20.78 -2.91 13.93
C PHE A 67 -19.89 -4.05 13.39
N THR A 68 -20.33 -5.29 13.64
CA THR A 68 -19.62 -6.51 13.26
C THR A 68 -20.22 -7.21 12.05
N GLU A 69 -21.34 -6.71 11.54
CA GLU A 69 -22.07 -7.29 10.43
C GLU A 69 -22.57 -6.18 9.51
N LEU A 70 -22.40 -6.38 8.22
CA LEU A 70 -22.94 -5.53 7.17
C LEU A 70 -23.49 -6.40 6.05
N ASN A 71 -24.79 -6.26 5.75
CA ASN A 71 -25.43 -6.92 4.62
C ASN A 71 -25.74 -5.89 3.54
N VAL A 72 -25.17 -6.08 2.34
CA VAL A 72 -25.34 -5.21 1.17
C VAL A 72 -26.08 -5.89 0.01
N ASP A 73 -26.65 -7.08 0.22
CA ASP A 73 -27.32 -7.87 -0.84
C ASP A 73 -28.46 -7.12 -1.53
N ALA A 74 -29.10 -6.20 -0.81
CA ALA A 74 -30.16 -5.35 -1.36
C ALA A 74 -29.66 -4.19 -2.24
N CYS A 75 -28.33 -4.01 -2.38
CA CYS A 75 -27.70 -2.92 -3.11
C CYS A 75 -26.92 -3.42 -4.34
N PRO A 76 -27.57 -3.99 -5.38
CA PRO A 76 -26.89 -4.67 -6.49
C PRO A 76 -26.07 -3.73 -7.39
N ASP A 77 -26.34 -2.42 -7.30
CA ASP A 77 -25.65 -1.40 -8.08
C ASP A 77 -24.43 -0.79 -7.38
N LEU A 78 -23.92 -1.43 -6.29
CA LEU A 78 -22.72 -0.94 -5.62
C LEU A 78 -21.53 -0.88 -6.56
N GLU A 79 -20.90 0.29 -6.56
CA GLU A 79 -19.70 0.64 -7.31
C GLU A 79 -18.48 0.78 -6.39
N LEU A 80 -18.71 1.30 -5.16
CA LEU A 80 -17.71 1.46 -4.12
C LEU A 80 -18.27 0.98 -2.78
N LEU A 81 -17.50 0.13 -2.10
CA LEU A 81 -17.76 -0.31 -0.73
C LEU A 81 -16.50 -0.13 0.11
N ASP A 82 -16.61 0.71 1.15
CA ASP A 82 -15.57 0.92 2.14
C ASP A 82 -16.14 0.68 3.54
N CYS A 83 -15.73 -0.45 4.15
CA CYS A 83 -16.27 -0.92 5.42
C CYS A 83 -15.19 -1.60 6.27
N SER A 84 -15.26 -1.42 7.60
CA SER A 84 -14.29 -2.03 8.54
C SER A 84 -14.50 -3.52 8.74
N CYS A 85 -15.69 -4.02 8.46
CA CYS A 85 -16.02 -5.44 8.59
C CYS A 85 -17.00 -5.87 7.51
N LEU A 86 -16.80 -7.05 6.97
CA LEU A 86 -17.69 -7.65 5.99
C LEU A 86 -17.88 -9.12 6.35
N VAL A 87 -18.96 -9.43 7.07
CA VAL A 87 -19.10 -10.77 7.69
C VAL A 87 -19.80 -11.77 6.81
N THR A 88 -20.72 -11.39 5.92
CA THR A 88 -21.63 -12.37 5.32
C THR A 88 -22.04 -12.12 3.89
N SER A 89 -21.67 -11.02 3.27
CA SER A 89 -22.18 -10.71 1.92
C SER A 89 -21.44 -11.49 0.86
N ASP A 90 -22.19 -12.26 0.09
CA ASP A 90 -21.70 -12.81 -1.17
C ASP A 90 -21.60 -11.68 -2.20
N LEU A 91 -20.42 -11.05 -2.26
CA LEU A 91 -20.18 -9.92 -3.15
C LEU A 91 -20.16 -10.29 -4.64
N ARG A 92 -20.23 -11.58 -5.00
CA ARG A 92 -20.21 -12.04 -6.41
C ARG A 92 -21.33 -11.45 -7.27
N HIS A 93 -22.42 -10.99 -6.64
CA HIS A 93 -23.54 -10.34 -7.33
C HIS A 93 -23.36 -8.86 -7.60
N HIS A 94 -22.26 -8.25 -7.11
CA HIS A 94 -21.98 -6.83 -7.28
C HIS A 94 -21.06 -6.59 -8.49
N GLU A 95 -21.57 -6.88 -9.69
CA GLU A 95 -20.78 -6.81 -10.93
C GLU A 95 -20.21 -5.42 -11.27
N LYS A 96 -20.78 -4.35 -10.67
CA LYS A 96 -20.36 -2.97 -10.88
C LYS A 96 -19.28 -2.49 -9.89
N LEU A 97 -18.93 -3.35 -8.91
CA LEU A 97 -17.98 -2.98 -7.87
C LEU A 97 -16.58 -2.83 -8.48
N TYR A 98 -16.08 -1.58 -8.49
CA TYR A 98 -14.72 -1.27 -8.96
C TYR A 98 -13.76 -0.94 -7.81
N GLU A 99 -14.27 -0.63 -6.62
CA GLU A 99 -13.49 -0.29 -5.44
C GLU A 99 -14.03 -0.98 -4.20
N LEU A 100 -13.19 -1.79 -3.56
CA LEU A 100 -13.51 -2.55 -2.34
C LEU A 100 -12.42 -2.34 -1.30
N HIS A 101 -12.80 -1.71 -0.19
CA HIS A 101 -12.02 -1.63 1.02
C HIS A 101 -12.75 -2.35 2.13
N CYS A 102 -12.18 -3.42 2.68
CA CYS A 102 -12.84 -4.21 3.70
C CYS A 102 -11.86 -4.77 4.73
N GLY A 103 -12.39 -5.05 5.91
CA GLY A 103 -11.65 -5.68 6.99
C GLY A 103 -12.40 -6.86 7.58
N GLY A 104 -11.71 -7.64 8.44
CA GLY A 104 -12.35 -8.68 9.24
C GLY A 104 -13.00 -9.80 8.44
N LEU A 105 -12.60 -10.04 7.20
CA LEU A 105 -13.17 -11.10 6.37
C LEU A 105 -13.02 -12.46 7.03
N PRO A 106 -14.11 -13.23 7.20
CA PRO A 106 -14.07 -14.51 7.92
C PRO A 106 -13.53 -15.66 7.07
N CYS A 107 -13.29 -15.44 5.77
CA CYS A 107 -12.85 -16.46 4.84
C CYS A 107 -11.32 -16.55 4.78
N VAL A 108 -10.81 -17.73 4.49
CA VAL A 108 -9.39 -17.99 4.23
C VAL A 108 -9.03 -17.73 2.75
N ARG A 109 -10.00 -17.92 1.86
CA ARG A 109 -9.86 -17.75 0.41
C ARG A 109 -10.86 -16.72 -0.10
N LEU A 110 -10.36 -15.75 -0.85
CA LEU A 110 -11.15 -14.76 -1.57
C LEU A 110 -11.08 -15.04 -3.07
N ASP A 111 -12.25 -15.25 -3.68
CA ASP A 111 -12.36 -15.45 -5.12
C ASP A 111 -12.85 -14.16 -5.78
N LEU A 112 -11.98 -13.55 -6.59
CA LEU A 112 -12.24 -12.31 -7.31
C LEU A 112 -12.61 -12.54 -8.78
N SER A 113 -12.74 -13.81 -9.24
CA SER A 113 -12.96 -14.14 -10.65
C SER A 113 -14.26 -13.57 -11.23
N GLU A 114 -15.26 -13.33 -10.38
CA GLU A 114 -16.55 -12.75 -10.79
C GLU A 114 -16.56 -11.22 -10.83
N PHE A 115 -15.55 -10.56 -10.24
CA PHE A 115 -15.47 -9.10 -10.21
C PHE A 115 -14.86 -8.53 -11.49
N LYS A 116 -15.70 -8.24 -12.47
CA LYS A 116 -15.26 -7.81 -13.81
C LYS A 116 -14.80 -6.37 -13.91
N GLN A 117 -14.98 -5.56 -12.87
CA GLN A 117 -14.62 -4.13 -12.85
C GLN A 117 -13.71 -3.76 -11.69
N LEU A 118 -13.36 -4.70 -10.80
CA LEU A 118 -12.59 -4.40 -9.60
C LEU A 118 -11.17 -3.95 -9.97
N SER A 119 -10.90 -2.68 -9.70
CA SER A 119 -9.61 -2.03 -9.98
C SER A 119 -8.87 -1.60 -8.71
N HIS A 120 -9.59 -1.44 -7.60
CA HIS A 120 -9.02 -1.04 -6.31
C HIS A 120 -9.47 -2.00 -5.22
N LEU A 121 -8.52 -2.69 -4.60
CA LEU A 121 -8.76 -3.65 -3.52
C LEU A 121 -7.86 -3.35 -2.33
N SER A 122 -8.48 -3.16 -1.17
CA SER A 122 -7.78 -3.08 0.11
C SER A 122 -8.41 -4.02 1.13
N ILE A 123 -7.59 -4.88 1.75
CA ILE A 123 -8.04 -5.83 2.76
C ILE A 123 -7.20 -5.67 4.01
N THR A 124 -7.87 -5.55 5.15
CA THR A 124 -7.20 -5.36 6.44
C THR A 124 -7.72 -6.34 7.49
N HIS A 125 -6.87 -6.70 8.46
CA HIS A 125 -7.25 -7.48 9.65
C HIS A 125 -8.07 -8.74 9.34
N SER A 126 -7.62 -9.55 8.38
CA SER A 126 -8.37 -10.69 7.87
C SER A 126 -7.51 -11.96 7.84
N ARG A 127 -8.13 -13.12 8.04
CA ARG A 127 -7.43 -14.42 7.96
C ARG A 127 -7.27 -14.95 6.53
N ILE A 128 -7.39 -14.07 5.54
CA ILE A 128 -7.19 -14.45 4.15
C ILE A 128 -5.73 -14.81 3.92
N SER A 129 -5.52 -15.97 3.32
CA SER A 129 -4.20 -16.47 2.90
C SER A 129 -4.15 -16.89 1.43
N GLU A 130 -5.29 -16.82 0.72
CA GLU A 130 -5.40 -17.15 -0.70
C GLU A 130 -6.33 -16.15 -1.41
N ILE A 131 -5.88 -15.64 -2.56
CA ILE A 131 -6.69 -14.85 -3.49
C ILE A 131 -6.65 -15.51 -4.87
N VAL A 132 -7.82 -15.67 -5.47
CA VAL A 132 -7.97 -16.07 -6.88
C VAL A 132 -8.33 -14.83 -7.67
N PHE A 133 -7.42 -14.34 -8.48
CA PHE A 133 -7.64 -13.13 -9.29
C PHE A 133 -8.53 -13.36 -10.53
N GLY A 134 -8.68 -14.63 -10.97
CA GLY A 134 -9.40 -14.96 -12.21
C GLY A 134 -8.72 -14.37 -13.45
N ASP A 135 -9.55 -14.07 -14.46
CA ASP A 135 -9.08 -13.45 -15.71
C ASP A 135 -9.17 -11.91 -15.66
N SER A 136 -9.46 -11.31 -14.50
CA SER A 136 -9.63 -9.88 -14.38
C SER A 136 -8.27 -9.19 -14.22
N ASP A 137 -7.72 -8.74 -15.33
CA ASP A 137 -6.48 -7.95 -15.39
C ASP A 137 -6.75 -6.45 -15.21
N LEU A 138 -7.68 -6.09 -14.31
CA LEU A 138 -8.08 -4.70 -14.10
C LEU A 138 -7.55 -4.08 -12.82
N LEU A 139 -6.85 -4.88 -11.98
CA LEU A 139 -6.42 -4.41 -10.68
C LEU A 139 -5.30 -3.37 -10.83
N ILE A 140 -5.61 -2.11 -10.48
CA ILE A 140 -4.70 -0.96 -10.53
C ILE A 140 -4.05 -0.72 -9.16
N SER A 141 -4.82 -0.87 -8.08
CA SER A 141 -4.37 -0.66 -6.71
C SER A 141 -4.69 -1.86 -5.85
N PHE A 142 -3.68 -2.40 -5.18
CA PHE A 142 -3.80 -3.54 -4.30
C PHE A 142 -3.09 -3.30 -2.97
N ALA A 143 -3.84 -3.38 -1.88
CA ALA A 143 -3.33 -3.19 -0.54
C ALA A 143 -3.76 -4.32 0.40
N LEU A 144 -2.80 -4.88 1.12
CA LEU A 144 -3.02 -5.88 2.16
C LEU A 144 -2.34 -5.44 3.45
N ASN A 145 -3.07 -5.51 4.57
CA ASN A 145 -2.53 -5.20 5.88
C ASN A 145 -3.06 -6.18 6.93
N ASP A 146 -2.17 -6.79 7.69
CA ASP A 146 -2.51 -7.75 8.75
C ASP A 146 -3.40 -8.89 8.22
N VAL A 147 -2.86 -9.65 7.29
CA VAL A 147 -3.47 -10.82 6.64
C VAL A 147 -2.50 -12.00 6.62
N ASP A 148 -2.98 -13.22 6.41
CA ASP A 148 -2.21 -14.46 6.64
C ASP A 148 -1.43 -14.99 5.42
N PHE A 149 -1.13 -14.16 4.42
CA PHE A 149 -0.36 -14.60 3.25
C PHE A 149 1.09 -14.90 3.62
N THR A 150 1.57 -16.08 3.26
CA THR A 150 2.99 -16.46 3.34
C THR A 150 3.70 -16.37 2.00
N SER A 151 2.97 -16.45 0.89
CA SER A 151 3.43 -16.23 -0.48
C SER A 151 2.39 -15.47 -1.27
N LEU A 152 2.81 -14.62 -2.19
CA LEU A 152 1.92 -13.82 -3.04
C LEU A 152 2.52 -13.71 -4.44
N ASP A 153 1.79 -14.23 -5.42
CA ASP A 153 2.16 -14.13 -6.84
C ASP A 153 1.22 -13.14 -7.53
N LEU A 154 1.79 -12.01 -7.98
CA LEU A 154 1.09 -10.96 -8.71
C LEU A 154 1.49 -10.91 -10.19
N SER A 155 2.14 -11.96 -10.70
CA SER A 155 2.63 -12.01 -12.09
C SER A 155 1.53 -11.82 -13.14
N GLY A 156 0.28 -12.19 -12.81
CA GLY A 156 -0.91 -11.99 -13.66
C GLY A 156 -1.56 -10.60 -13.56
N CYS A 157 -1.10 -9.71 -12.68
CA CYS A 157 -1.73 -8.40 -12.46
C CYS A 157 -1.08 -7.33 -13.36
N HIS A 158 -1.29 -7.39 -14.68
CA HIS A 158 -0.55 -6.56 -15.64
C HIS A 158 -0.91 -5.08 -15.64
N GLN A 159 -2.01 -4.67 -15.01
CA GLN A 159 -2.38 -3.26 -14.87
C GLN A 159 -2.08 -2.68 -13.48
N LEU A 160 -1.45 -3.47 -12.60
CA LEU A 160 -1.14 -3.02 -11.25
C LEU A 160 -0.15 -1.85 -11.29
N MET A 161 -0.52 -0.75 -10.63
CA MET A 161 0.28 0.46 -10.49
C MET A 161 0.68 0.73 -9.04
N TYR A 162 -0.17 0.39 -8.08
CA TYR A 162 0.02 0.69 -6.67
C TYR A 162 -0.09 -0.59 -5.84
N LEU A 163 0.98 -0.92 -5.14
CA LEU A 163 1.06 -2.09 -4.27
C LEU A 163 1.46 -1.66 -2.86
N THR A 164 0.65 -2.01 -1.86
CA THR A 164 0.97 -1.79 -0.45
C THR A 164 0.77 -3.07 0.34
N LEU A 165 1.83 -3.60 0.92
CA LEU A 165 1.80 -4.82 1.75
C LEU A 165 2.41 -4.52 3.11
N THR A 166 1.62 -4.72 4.17
CA THR A 166 2.02 -4.32 5.52
C THR A 166 1.65 -5.39 6.55
N ASP A 167 2.57 -5.61 7.49
CA ASP A 167 2.35 -6.37 8.73
C ASP A 167 1.73 -7.77 8.49
N MET A 168 2.36 -8.58 7.64
CA MET A 168 1.89 -9.90 7.27
C MET A 168 3.03 -10.91 7.16
N PRO A 169 2.79 -12.22 7.33
CA PRO A 169 3.84 -13.24 7.37
C PRO A 169 4.42 -13.58 5.99
N LEU A 170 4.44 -12.65 5.05
CA LEU A 170 4.85 -12.83 3.66
C LEU A 170 6.35 -13.13 3.55
N ARG A 171 6.70 -14.27 2.97
CA ARG A 171 8.08 -14.72 2.74
C ARG A 171 8.50 -14.70 1.28
N GLU A 172 7.53 -14.82 0.38
CA GLU A 172 7.74 -14.87 -1.06
C GLU A 172 6.79 -13.88 -1.75
N LEU A 173 7.33 -13.03 -2.61
CA LEU A 173 6.60 -12.04 -3.39
C LEU A 173 7.09 -12.07 -4.83
N THR A 174 6.17 -12.33 -5.77
CA THR A 174 6.41 -12.16 -7.20
C THR A 174 5.70 -10.90 -7.66
N LEU A 175 6.46 -9.91 -8.13
CA LEU A 175 5.93 -8.69 -8.72
C LEU A 175 5.48 -8.93 -10.17
N PRO A 176 4.48 -8.20 -10.67
CA PRO A 176 4.09 -8.27 -12.08
C PRO A 176 5.17 -7.68 -12.99
N GLU A 177 5.20 -8.12 -14.24
CA GLU A 177 6.13 -7.62 -15.25
C GLU A 177 5.55 -6.35 -15.95
N THR A 178 5.34 -5.28 -15.18
CA THR A 178 4.72 -4.03 -15.64
C THR A 178 5.38 -2.81 -15.01
N GLU A 179 4.95 -1.61 -15.39
CA GLU A 179 5.34 -0.38 -14.71
C GLU A 179 4.50 -0.19 -13.43
N LEU A 180 5.16 -0.13 -12.27
CA LEU A 180 4.57 0.14 -10.99
C LEU A 180 4.85 1.58 -10.58
N SER A 181 3.80 2.36 -10.28
CA SER A 181 3.97 3.73 -9.79
C SER A 181 4.53 3.76 -8.38
N SER A 182 4.02 2.90 -7.49
CA SER A 182 4.51 2.77 -6.12
C SER A 182 4.40 1.33 -5.61
N VAL A 183 5.45 0.89 -4.93
CA VAL A 183 5.49 -0.36 -4.17
C VAL A 183 5.92 -0.03 -2.74
N GLU A 184 5.05 -0.30 -1.77
CA GLU A 184 5.28 -0.08 -0.36
C GLU A 184 5.21 -1.42 0.40
N LEU A 185 6.34 -1.83 0.98
CA LEU A 185 6.51 -3.08 1.72
C LEU A 185 6.93 -2.76 3.14
N ARG A 186 6.11 -3.13 4.13
CA ARG A 186 6.39 -2.79 5.52
C ARG A 186 6.19 -3.98 6.45
N LYS A 187 7.13 -4.18 7.37
CA LYS A 187 7.10 -5.24 8.40
C LYS A 187 6.83 -6.64 7.81
N LEU A 188 7.50 -6.96 6.72
CA LEU A 188 7.40 -8.27 6.06
C LEU A 188 8.63 -9.12 6.38
N PRO A 189 8.48 -10.42 6.66
CA PRO A 189 9.58 -11.34 6.88
C PRO A 189 10.23 -11.87 5.58
N LEU A 190 10.16 -11.09 4.50
CA LEU A 190 10.86 -11.38 3.24
C LEU A 190 12.36 -11.50 3.48
N GLU A 191 13.00 -12.51 2.90
CA GLU A 191 14.47 -12.64 2.90
C GLU A 191 15.12 -12.04 1.65
N ARG A 192 14.40 -12.02 0.54
CA ARG A 192 14.83 -11.47 -0.75
C ARG A 192 13.68 -10.77 -1.44
N LEU A 193 13.97 -9.65 -2.08
CA LEU A 193 13.09 -8.98 -3.02
C LEU A 193 13.76 -8.95 -4.40
N GLU A 194 13.08 -9.44 -5.43
CA GLU A 194 13.57 -9.43 -6.80
C GLU A 194 12.79 -8.43 -7.66
N VAL A 195 13.50 -7.47 -8.26
CA VAL A 195 12.97 -6.53 -9.25
C VAL A 195 13.44 -6.97 -10.63
N LYS A 196 12.59 -7.69 -11.37
CA LYS A 196 12.95 -8.28 -12.67
C LYS A 196 13.27 -7.21 -13.71
N GLY A 197 14.04 -7.58 -14.75
CA GLY A 197 14.64 -6.66 -15.71
C GLY A 197 13.71 -5.76 -16.52
N TYR A 198 12.45 -6.13 -16.67
CA TYR A 198 11.45 -5.34 -17.40
C TYR A 198 10.55 -4.50 -16.48
N VAL A 199 10.67 -4.67 -15.19
CA VAL A 199 9.86 -3.94 -14.19
C VAL A 199 10.45 -2.55 -13.98
N LYS A 200 9.59 -1.53 -14.09
CA LYS A 200 9.92 -0.16 -13.68
C LYS A 200 9.08 0.20 -12.45
N ILE A 201 9.73 0.71 -11.43
CA ILE A 201 9.08 1.15 -10.20
C ILE A 201 9.36 2.63 -10.01
N GLY A 202 8.30 3.44 -9.99
CA GLY A 202 8.39 4.88 -9.73
C GLY A 202 8.91 5.15 -8.31
N LYS A 203 8.30 4.52 -7.30
CA LYS A 203 8.76 4.56 -5.91
C LYS A 203 8.78 3.15 -5.31
N LEU A 204 9.93 2.73 -4.80
CA LEU A 204 10.07 1.52 -3.98
C LEU A 204 10.38 1.91 -2.55
N ALA A 205 9.42 1.69 -1.64
CA ALA A 205 9.59 1.92 -0.22
C ALA A 205 9.58 0.58 0.54
N VAL A 206 10.62 0.30 1.30
CA VAL A 206 10.77 -0.93 2.08
C VAL A 206 11.16 -0.57 3.51
N SER A 207 10.31 -0.86 4.49
CA SER A 207 10.58 -0.48 5.86
C SER A 207 10.31 -1.61 6.86
N ASP A 208 11.11 -1.61 7.92
CA ASP A 208 10.95 -2.53 9.05
C ASP A 208 10.97 -4.03 8.65
N CYS A 209 11.54 -4.36 7.49
CA CYS A 209 11.68 -5.73 6.97
C CYS A 209 12.95 -6.38 7.53
N GLY A 210 12.92 -6.74 8.83
CA GLY A 210 14.10 -7.17 9.57
C GLY A 210 14.74 -8.48 9.12
N ARG A 211 14.11 -9.27 8.23
CA ARG A 211 14.70 -10.49 7.64
C ARG A 211 15.26 -10.28 6.24
N LEU A 212 15.02 -9.13 5.64
CA LEU A 212 15.46 -8.86 4.26
C LEU A 212 16.98 -8.77 4.20
N LYS A 213 17.58 -9.65 3.39
CA LYS A 213 19.04 -9.77 3.20
C LYS A 213 19.49 -9.16 1.87
N CYS A 214 18.61 -9.20 0.87
CA CYS A 214 18.95 -8.86 -0.49
C CYS A 214 17.79 -8.19 -1.22
N ILE A 215 18.08 -7.09 -1.93
CA ILE A 215 17.24 -6.56 -3.00
C ILE A 215 18.04 -6.70 -4.30
N ASP A 216 17.52 -7.50 -5.22
CA ASP A 216 18.25 -7.95 -6.40
C ASP A 216 17.41 -7.75 -7.66
N GLY A 217 18.05 -7.92 -8.83
CA GLY A 217 17.41 -7.83 -10.11
C GLY A 217 18.04 -6.78 -11.01
N SER A 218 17.48 -6.62 -12.21
CA SER A 218 17.95 -5.68 -13.23
C SER A 218 16.84 -4.74 -13.73
N GLY A 219 15.73 -4.65 -12.98
CA GLY A 219 14.67 -3.67 -13.23
C GLY A 219 15.12 -2.24 -12.96
N GLN A 220 14.20 -1.29 -13.07
CA GLN A 220 14.48 0.13 -12.86
C GLN A 220 13.69 0.65 -11.67
N VAL A 221 14.36 1.28 -10.72
CA VAL A 221 13.75 1.99 -9.58
C VAL A 221 14.11 3.46 -9.69
N MET A 222 13.08 4.33 -9.69
CA MET A 222 13.27 5.77 -9.85
C MET A 222 13.49 6.48 -8.52
N ASN A 223 12.74 6.12 -7.48
CA ASN A 223 12.92 6.63 -6.12
C ASN A 223 12.97 5.44 -5.17
N PHE A 224 13.96 5.41 -4.31
CA PHE A 224 14.19 4.32 -3.38
C PHE A 224 14.23 4.81 -1.94
N ASP A 225 13.41 4.22 -1.09
CA ASP A 225 13.40 4.47 0.33
C ASP A 225 13.42 3.15 1.10
N CYS A 226 14.54 2.84 1.72
CA CYS A 226 14.69 1.64 2.55
C CYS A 226 15.13 2.04 3.96
N CYS A 227 14.32 1.73 4.96
CA CYS A 227 14.67 2.06 6.33
C CYS A 227 14.43 0.89 7.29
N ASN A 228 15.30 0.80 8.31
CA ASN A 228 15.20 -0.20 9.39
C ASN A 228 15.20 -1.67 8.91
N CYS A 229 15.82 -1.97 7.77
CA CYS A 229 16.03 -3.33 7.28
C CYS A 229 17.38 -3.87 7.77
N SER A 230 17.50 -4.13 9.07
CA SER A 230 18.76 -4.36 9.79
C SER A 230 19.60 -5.56 9.31
N ASN A 231 19.06 -6.45 8.49
CA ASN A 231 19.78 -7.58 7.89
C ASN A 231 20.07 -7.40 6.39
N LEU A 232 19.71 -6.25 5.79
CA LEU A 232 19.99 -5.99 4.39
C LEU A 232 21.50 -5.75 4.19
N THR A 233 22.16 -6.73 3.56
CA THR A 233 23.61 -6.73 3.31
C THR A 233 23.95 -6.59 1.84
N MET A 234 22.98 -6.82 0.94
CA MET A 234 23.20 -6.80 -0.49
C MET A 234 22.11 -6.00 -1.20
N LEU A 235 22.56 -5.03 -2.01
CA LEU A 235 21.73 -4.24 -2.89
C LEU A 235 22.34 -4.25 -4.29
N ASN A 236 21.62 -4.81 -5.27
CA ASN A 236 22.09 -4.80 -6.65
C ASN A 236 21.89 -3.43 -7.28
N MET A 237 22.95 -2.65 -7.39
CA MET A 237 22.92 -1.26 -7.89
C MET A 237 22.53 -1.15 -9.37
N ASP A 238 22.49 -2.25 -10.13
CA ASP A 238 22.02 -2.23 -11.52
C ASP A 238 20.53 -1.86 -11.61
N ALA A 239 19.72 -2.12 -10.57
CA ALA A 239 18.33 -1.71 -10.50
C ALA A 239 18.15 -0.19 -10.26
N PHE A 240 19.19 0.51 -9.81
CA PHE A 240 19.13 1.91 -9.38
C PHE A 240 19.86 2.87 -10.32
N ARG A 241 20.11 2.47 -11.56
CA ARG A 241 20.86 3.28 -12.55
C ARG A 241 20.25 4.66 -12.82
N TYR A 242 18.95 4.82 -12.63
CA TYR A 242 18.19 6.04 -12.92
C TYR A 242 17.52 6.62 -11.69
N VAL A 243 18.05 6.30 -10.51
CA VAL A 243 17.44 6.76 -9.26
C VAL A 243 17.52 8.29 -9.15
N GLY A 244 16.39 8.92 -8.81
CA GLY A 244 16.31 10.35 -8.48
C GLY A 244 16.65 10.57 -7.00
N ASP A 245 15.89 9.97 -6.10
CA ASP A 245 16.11 10.03 -4.66
C ASP A 245 16.44 8.63 -4.14
N PHE A 246 17.58 8.53 -3.46
CA PHE A 246 18.03 7.28 -2.86
C PHE A 246 18.17 7.45 -1.35
N ARG A 247 17.30 6.80 -0.60
CA ARG A 247 17.40 6.70 0.85
C ARG A 247 17.55 5.24 1.26
N CYS A 248 18.63 4.92 1.97
CA CYS A 248 18.85 3.59 2.52
C CYS A 248 19.51 3.74 3.90
N THR A 249 18.70 3.70 4.95
CA THR A 249 19.14 4.00 6.32
C THR A 249 18.82 2.86 7.29
N GLY A 250 19.67 2.68 8.32
CA GLY A 250 19.44 1.64 9.33
C GLY A 250 19.48 0.22 8.78
N THR A 251 20.43 -0.05 7.85
CA THR A 251 20.63 -1.37 7.26
C THR A 251 22.01 -1.95 7.64
N ALA A 252 22.40 -3.10 7.06
CA ALA A 252 23.70 -3.71 7.29
C ALA A 252 24.60 -3.64 6.05
N LEU A 253 24.35 -2.71 5.13
CA LEU A 253 25.18 -2.54 3.93
C LEU A 253 26.59 -2.13 4.30
N THR A 254 27.58 -2.80 3.66
CA THR A 254 29.01 -2.51 3.85
C THR A 254 29.61 -1.75 2.69
N SER A 255 28.96 -1.71 1.54
CA SER A 255 29.41 -0.98 0.36
C SER A 255 28.22 -0.50 -0.47
N LEU A 256 28.40 0.67 -1.10
CA LEU A 256 27.51 1.20 -2.15
C LEU A 256 28.37 1.78 -3.27
N ASP A 257 28.04 1.40 -4.51
CA ASP A 257 28.73 1.88 -5.71
C ASP A 257 27.72 2.49 -6.69
N PHE A 258 27.70 3.82 -6.75
CA PHE A 258 26.86 4.61 -7.64
C PHE A 258 27.56 4.97 -8.97
N SER A 259 28.75 4.43 -9.26
CA SER A 259 29.51 4.80 -10.48
C SER A 259 28.77 4.58 -11.79
N ARG A 260 27.77 3.67 -11.79
CA ARG A 260 26.91 3.39 -12.95
C ARG A 260 25.58 4.10 -12.94
N CYS A 261 25.30 4.88 -11.89
CA CYS A 261 24.05 5.62 -11.78
C CYS A 261 24.13 6.89 -12.62
N ASN A 262 23.30 6.97 -13.64
CA ASN A 262 23.15 8.14 -14.50
C ASN A 262 22.08 9.09 -13.92
N GLY A 263 22.12 9.31 -12.59
CA GLY A 263 21.13 10.08 -11.85
C GLY A 263 20.90 11.48 -12.43
N ASN A 264 19.66 11.93 -12.32
CA ASN A 264 19.28 13.29 -12.66
C ASN A 264 20.00 14.30 -11.74
N ARG A 265 20.12 15.54 -12.20
CA ARG A 265 20.72 16.73 -11.57
C ARG A 265 20.35 17.00 -10.09
N TYR A 266 19.44 16.23 -9.50
CA TYR A 266 18.81 16.51 -8.21
C TYR A 266 18.72 15.29 -7.28
N ALA A 267 19.50 14.26 -7.54
CA ALA A 267 19.48 13.07 -6.71
C ALA A 267 19.91 13.40 -5.26
N GLU A 268 19.04 13.13 -4.33
CA GLU A 268 19.38 13.05 -2.93
C GLU A 268 19.87 11.64 -2.62
N ILE A 269 21.07 11.52 -2.04
CA ILE A 269 21.60 10.26 -1.54
C ILE A 269 21.70 10.35 -0.03
N ASN A 270 20.88 9.56 0.66
CA ASN A 270 20.96 9.37 2.10
C ASN A 270 21.23 7.90 2.41
N CYS A 271 22.48 7.62 2.78
CA CYS A 271 22.94 6.28 3.18
C CYS A 271 23.43 6.27 4.64
N SER A 272 22.85 7.10 5.49
CA SER A 272 23.19 7.20 6.90
C SER A 272 22.87 5.92 7.69
N ASP A 273 23.53 5.76 8.83
CA ASP A 273 23.26 4.69 9.80
C ASP A 273 23.33 3.26 9.19
N ASN A 274 24.40 3.03 8.43
CA ASN A 274 24.76 1.74 7.86
C ASN A 274 26.10 1.23 8.41
N ARG A 275 26.71 0.26 7.72
CA ARG A 275 28.05 -0.27 8.03
C ARG A 275 29.02 -0.04 6.87
N LEU A 276 28.82 1.02 6.11
CA LEU A 276 29.62 1.27 4.90
C LEU A 276 31.08 1.49 5.25
N THR A 277 31.96 0.72 4.63
CA THR A 277 33.41 0.90 4.60
C THR A 277 33.84 1.50 3.27
N THR A 278 33.00 1.39 2.23
CA THR A 278 33.24 1.94 0.90
C THR A 278 31.99 2.59 0.34
N LEU A 279 32.15 3.78 -0.22
CA LEU A 279 31.08 4.52 -0.89
C LEU A 279 31.65 5.16 -2.17
N VAL A 280 31.19 4.72 -3.33
CA VAL A 280 31.55 5.31 -4.62
C VAL A 280 30.37 6.17 -5.08
N LEU A 281 30.60 7.44 -5.29
CA LEU A 281 29.59 8.43 -5.61
C LEU A 281 29.33 8.54 -7.12
N PRO A 282 28.12 8.94 -7.55
CA PRO A 282 27.84 9.28 -8.93
C PRO A 282 28.46 10.65 -9.29
N PRO A 283 28.56 11.00 -10.58
CA PRO A 283 29.17 12.26 -11.00
C PRO A 283 28.49 13.54 -10.51
N GLU A 284 27.20 13.49 -10.21
CA GLU A 284 26.42 14.66 -9.80
C GLU A 284 25.42 14.28 -8.69
N ILE A 285 25.44 15.00 -7.57
CA ILE A 285 24.57 14.80 -6.43
C ILE A 285 24.16 16.17 -5.89
N TYR A 286 22.87 16.36 -5.58
CA TYR A 286 22.45 17.59 -4.93
C TYR A 286 22.73 17.54 -3.43
N THR A 287 22.30 16.48 -2.73
CA THR A 287 22.55 16.32 -1.29
C THR A 287 23.09 14.92 -0.98
N LEU A 288 24.14 14.86 -0.19
CA LEU A 288 24.71 13.63 0.33
C LEU A 288 24.61 13.60 1.86
N SER A 289 24.01 12.55 2.42
CA SER A 289 24.00 12.23 3.85
C SER A 289 24.55 10.83 4.06
N CYS A 290 25.67 10.69 4.74
CA CYS A 290 26.37 9.42 4.97
C CYS A 290 26.89 9.23 6.40
N GLN A 291 26.36 9.97 7.39
CA GLN A 291 26.74 9.85 8.79
C GLN A 291 26.39 8.45 9.35
N GLY A 292 27.00 8.08 10.49
CA GLY A 292 26.72 6.79 11.16
C GLY A 292 27.19 5.58 10.36
N ASN A 293 28.28 5.70 9.60
CA ASN A 293 28.93 4.63 8.85
C ASN A 293 30.36 4.32 9.37
N LEU A 294 31.03 3.37 8.75
CA LEU A 294 32.41 2.96 9.07
C LEU A 294 33.41 3.42 7.99
N LEU A 295 33.10 4.55 7.31
CA LEU A 295 33.98 5.12 6.29
C LEU A 295 35.21 5.74 6.95
N GLU A 296 36.42 5.26 6.61
CA GLU A 296 37.68 5.87 6.99
C GLU A 296 38.09 6.98 6.03
N GLU A 297 37.71 6.83 4.75
CA GLU A 297 37.97 7.81 3.70
C GLU A 297 36.72 7.95 2.80
N LEU A 298 36.49 9.13 2.26
CA LEU A 298 35.46 9.41 1.26
C LEU A 298 36.02 10.30 0.17
N ASP A 299 36.21 9.73 -1.02
CA ASP A 299 36.60 10.50 -2.19
C ASP A 299 35.39 11.17 -2.84
N ILE A 300 35.35 12.49 -2.81
CA ILE A 300 34.33 13.33 -3.44
C ILE A 300 34.86 14.10 -4.65
N SER A 301 36.12 13.91 -5.03
CA SER A 301 36.80 14.70 -6.06
C SER A 301 36.22 14.51 -7.46
N GLY A 302 35.58 13.35 -7.71
CA GLY A 302 34.93 13.01 -8.98
C GLY A 302 33.47 13.42 -9.09
N SER A 303 32.89 14.04 -8.05
CA SER A 303 31.45 14.32 -7.96
C SER A 303 31.18 15.81 -7.76
N TYR A 304 30.18 16.32 -8.47
CA TYR A 304 29.64 17.66 -8.21
C TYR A 304 28.54 17.56 -7.14
N ILE A 305 28.84 18.10 -5.94
CA ILE A 305 27.95 17.98 -4.77
C ILE A 305 27.57 19.39 -4.30
N HIS A 306 26.26 19.67 -4.19
CA HIS A 306 25.79 20.96 -3.68
C HIS A 306 25.79 21.05 -2.15
N SER A 307 25.45 19.96 -1.48
CA SER A 307 25.36 19.92 -0.01
C SER A 307 25.80 18.57 0.51
N ILE A 308 26.56 18.58 1.60
CA ILE A 308 26.95 17.38 2.34
C ILE A 308 26.49 17.56 3.78
N GLU A 309 25.68 16.63 4.25
CA GLU A 309 25.33 16.50 5.66
C GLU A 309 26.18 15.41 6.30
N TYR A 310 27.14 15.83 7.09
CA TYR A 310 27.98 14.94 7.88
C TYR A 310 27.94 15.41 9.33
N ARG A 311 27.29 14.64 10.19
CA ARG A 311 27.35 14.84 11.65
C ARG A 311 28.18 13.70 12.25
N PRO A 312 29.28 14.01 13.00
CA PRO A 312 29.97 12.97 13.74
C PRO A 312 29.00 12.35 14.75
N MET A 313 29.15 11.03 14.99
CA MET A 313 28.40 10.37 16.08
C MET A 313 28.73 11.10 17.39
N GLU A 314 27.70 11.55 18.10
CA GLU A 314 27.87 11.98 19.48
C GLU A 314 28.30 10.75 20.29
N THR A 315 29.53 10.82 20.84
CA THR A 315 30.16 9.75 21.65
C THR A 315 29.48 9.61 23.00
#